data_de4e7ac83d688dd19276aae047750554
#
_entry.id   de4e7ac83d688dd19276aae047750554
#
_cell.length_a   1.000
_cell.length_b   1.000
_cell.length_c   1.000
_cell.angle_alpha   90.00
_cell.angle_beta   90.00
_cell.angle_gamma   90.00
#
_symmetry.space_group_name_H-M   'P 1'
#
loop_
_entity.id
_entity.type
_entity.pdbx_description
1 polymer ?
#
loop_
_entity_poly.entity_id
_entity_poly.type
_entity_poly.pdbx_seq_one_letter_code
_entity_poly.pdbx_strand_id
1 'polypeptide(L)'
;MKRLIPLLLISLVILFSSVISADAESEFEMYLSDFYQKQEKASQLLKEIETDLKDGSRERVCERQREAASYGIQATESLIKAFKTNGSKAEMENLQAGLDKWRELRDYC
;
A
#
# COMPACT_ATOMS: atom_id res chain seq x y z
N MET A 1 -5.09 -6.57 -28.06
CA MET A 1 -3.90 -5.91 -27.52
C MET A 1 -3.87 -5.84 -26.00
N LYS A 2 -4.99 -5.56 -25.34
CA LYS A 2 -5.05 -5.53 -23.87
C LYS A 2 -4.76 -6.87 -23.20
N ARG A 3 -4.86 -7.99 -23.94
CA ARG A 3 -4.62 -9.35 -23.41
C ARG A 3 -3.16 -9.75 -23.43
N LEU A 4 -2.30 -9.07 -24.21
CA LEU A 4 -0.88 -9.41 -24.32
C LEU A 4 -0.07 -8.87 -23.12
N ILE A 5 -0.47 -7.73 -22.57
CA ILE A 5 0.23 -7.12 -21.43
C ILE A 5 0.14 -7.96 -20.17
N PRO A 6 -1.04 -8.51 -19.78
CA PRO A 6 -1.10 -9.41 -18.61
C PRO A 6 -0.29 -10.69 -18.79
N LEU A 7 -0.25 -11.24 -20.00
CA LEU A 7 0.54 -12.45 -20.28
C LEU A 7 2.03 -12.19 -20.20
N LEU A 8 2.50 -11.03 -20.67
CA LEU A 8 3.89 -10.60 -20.54
C LEU A 8 4.28 -10.35 -19.09
N LEU A 9 3.40 -9.75 -18.30
CA LEU A 9 3.61 -9.54 -16.87
C LEU A 9 3.69 -10.87 -16.10
N ILE A 10 2.83 -11.83 -16.44
CA ILE A 10 2.85 -13.17 -15.85
C ILE A 10 4.14 -13.89 -16.22
N SER A 11 4.61 -13.76 -17.46
CA SER A 11 5.88 -14.35 -17.89
C SER A 11 7.06 -13.75 -17.15
N LEU A 12 7.07 -12.43 -16.94
CA LEU A 12 8.10 -11.74 -16.17
C LEU A 12 8.10 -12.16 -14.70
N VAL A 13 6.94 -12.33 -14.10
CA VAL A 13 6.79 -12.81 -12.72
C VAL A 13 7.32 -14.22 -12.60
N ILE A 14 7.01 -15.09 -13.55
CA ILE A 14 7.48 -16.49 -13.56
C ILE A 14 9.02 -16.54 -13.68
N LEU A 15 9.60 -15.69 -14.53
CA LEU A 15 11.06 -15.61 -14.68
C LEU A 15 11.74 -15.08 -13.41
N PHE A 16 11.10 -14.14 -12.72
CA PHE A 16 11.58 -13.64 -11.44
C PHE A 16 11.51 -14.69 -10.35
N SER A 17 10.44 -15.49 -10.35
CA SER A 17 10.22 -16.56 -9.36
C SER A 17 11.29 -17.64 -9.39
N SER A 18 11.94 -17.86 -10.54
CA SER A 18 12.98 -18.86 -10.67
C SER A 18 14.30 -18.47 -10.02
N VAL A 19 14.47 -17.19 -9.65
CA VAL A 19 15.72 -16.64 -9.10
C VAL A 19 15.64 -16.44 -7.58
N ILE A 20 14.44 -16.33 -7.02
CA ILE A 20 14.19 -16.09 -5.60
C ILE A 20 13.84 -17.40 -4.92
N SER A 21 14.32 -17.63 -3.67
CA SER A 21 13.94 -18.81 -2.91
C SER A 21 12.43 -18.83 -2.69
N ALA A 22 11.84 -20.02 -2.64
CA ALA A 22 10.39 -20.19 -2.48
C ALA A 22 9.86 -19.50 -1.21
N ASP A 23 10.63 -19.50 -0.12
CA ASP A 23 10.25 -18.86 1.13
C ASP A 23 10.23 -17.33 1.02
N ALA A 24 11.26 -16.76 0.39
CA ALA A 24 11.35 -15.30 0.18
C ALA A 24 10.24 -14.81 -0.76
N GLU A 25 9.91 -15.59 -1.79
CA GLU A 25 8.82 -15.28 -2.69
C GLU A 25 7.47 -15.30 -1.98
N SER A 26 7.24 -16.33 -1.14
CA SER A 26 6.01 -16.47 -0.36
C SER A 26 5.82 -15.30 0.61
N GLU A 27 6.87 -14.89 1.30
CA GLU A 27 6.84 -13.73 2.19
C GLU A 27 6.59 -12.43 1.43
N PHE A 28 7.27 -12.25 0.30
CA PHE A 28 7.10 -11.09 -0.55
C PHE A 28 5.65 -10.95 -1.01
N GLU A 29 5.06 -12.03 -1.50
CA GLU A 29 3.67 -12.04 -1.95
C GLU A 29 2.69 -11.75 -0.81
N MET A 30 2.95 -12.30 0.36
CA MET A 30 2.13 -12.07 1.54
C MET A 30 2.10 -10.59 1.93
N TYR A 31 3.27 -9.97 2.01
CA TYR A 31 3.37 -8.55 2.35
C TYR A 31 2.77 -7.67 1.25
N LEU A 32 2.96 -8.03 -0.01
CA LEU A 32 2.40 -7.28 -1.13
C LEU A 32 0.87 -7.35 -1.13
N SER A 33 0.30 -8.54 -0.87
CA SER A 33 -1.14 -8.71 -0.75
C SER A 33 -1.71 -7.88 0.40
N ASP A 34 -1.06 -7.90 1.55
CA ASP A 34 -1.46 -7.09 2.70
C ASP A 34 -1.43 -5.59 2.37
N PHE A 35 -0.40 -5.15 1.68
CA PHE A 35 -0.28 -3.78 1.21
C PHE A 35 -1.49 -3.38 0.36
N TYR A 36 -1.84 -4.18 -0.64
CA TYR A 36 -2.96 -3.86 -1.53
C TYR A 36 -4.28 -3.80 -0.80
N GLN A 37 -4.53 -4.74 0.10
CA GLN A 37 -5.77 -4.76 0.88
C GLN A 37 -5.92 -3.52 1.76
N LYS A 38 -4.86 -3.13 2.44
CA LYS A 38 -4.88 -1.99 3.34
C LYS A 38 -4.89 -0.67 2.61
N GLN A 39 -4.19 -0.59 1.47
CA GLN A 39 -4.23 0.59 0.62
C GLN A 39 -5.64 0.82 0.06
N GLU A 40 -6.33 -0.25 -0.32
CA GLU A 40 -7.70 -0.14 -0.80
C GLU A 40 -8.62 0.42 0.29
N LYS A 41 -8.50 -0.08 1.51
CA LYS A 41 -9.29 0.44 2.64
C LYS A 41 -8.99 1.91 2.93
N ALA A 42 -7.72 2.30 2.91
CA ALA A 42 -7.34 3.70 3.06
C ALA A 42 -7.96 4.57 1.97
N SER A 43 -7.93 4.11 0.72
CA SER A 43 -8.52 4.83 -0.41
C SER A 43 -10.02 4.99 -0.28
N GLN A 44 -10.71 3.95 0.17
CA GLN A 44 -12.15 4.00 0.41
C GLN A 44 -12.50 5.04 1.48
N LEU A 45 -11.75 5.06 2.57
CA LEU A 45 -11.96 6.03 3.65
C LEU A 45 -11.69 7.45 3.19
N LEU A 46 -10.67 7.67 2.36
CA LEU A 46 -10.41 8.98 1.79
C LEU A 46 -11.54 9.46 0.89
N LYS A 47 -12.16 8.55 0.12
CA LYS A 47 -13.35 8.87 -0.69
C LYS A 47 -14.54 9.23 0.18
N GLU A 48 -14.74 8.52 1.28
CA GLU A 48 -15.81 8.83 2.24
C GLU A 48 -15.60 10.20 2.87
N ILE A 49 -14.36 10.56 3.20
CA ILE A 49 -14.02 11.90 3.71
C ILE A 49 -14.38 12.96 2.68
N GLU A 50 -14.02 12.72 1.43
CA GLU A 50 -14.36 13.65 0.34
C GLU A 50 -15.86 13.86 0.21
N THR A 51 -16.63 12.78 0.29
CA THR A 51 -18.09 12.83 0.26
C THR A 51 -18.64 13.61 1.46
N ASP A 52 -18.14 13.34 2.65
CA ASP A 52 -18.56 14.03 3.87
C ASP A 52 -18.30 15.54 3.80
N LEU A 53 -17.15 15.91 3.26
CA LEU A 53 -16.80 17.32 3.08
C LEU A 53 -17.72 18.02 2.09
N LYS A 54 -18.10 17.36 1.01
CA LYS A 54 -19.06 17.88 0.03
C LYS A 54 -20.46 18.07 0.64
N ASP A 55 -20.85 17.15 1.50
CA ASP A 55 -22.16 17.21 2.18
C ASP A 55 -22.16 18.13 3.39
N GLY A 56 -21.02 18.69 3.77
CA GLY A 56 -20.88 19.54 4.93
C GLY A 56 -20.80 18.82 6.25
N SER A 57 -20.70 17.48 6.24
CA SER A 57 -20.60 16.65 7.44
C SER A 57 -19.14 16.57 7.91
N ARG A 58 -18.75 17.41 8.84
CA ARG A 58 -17.38 17.45 9.35
C ARG A 58 -17.14 16.62 10.61
N GLU A 59 -18.20 16.18 11.25
CA GLU A 59 -18.09 15.52 12.55
C GLU A 59 -17.26 14.24 12.54
N ARG A 60 -17.31 13.49 11.44
CA ARG A 60 -16.60 12.21 11.31
C ARG A 60 -15.32 12.29 10.50
N VAL A 61 -15.00 13.47 9.99
CA VAL A 61 -13.84 13.61 9.09
C VAL A 61 -12.54 13.27 9.80
N CYS A 62 -12.32 13.78 11.01
CA CYS A 62 -11.12 13.50 11.78
C CYS A 62 -10.99 12.03 12.15
N GLU A 63 -12.08 11.39 12.55
CA GLU A 63 -12.10 9.97 12.88
C GLU A 63 -11.74 9.13 11.67
N ARG A 64 -12.37 9.40 10.52
CA ARG A 64 -12.09 8.70 9.27
C ARG A 64 -10.69 8.97 8.76
N GLN A 65 -10.20 10.20 8.93
CA GLN A 65 -8.84 10.57 8.55
C GLN A 65 -7.81 9.78 9.35
N ARG A 66 -8.00 9.63 10.65
CA ARG A 66 -7.12 8.81 11.49
C ARG A 66 -7.18 7.34 11.09
N GLU A 67 -8.37 6.84 10.78
CA GLU A 67 -8.56 5.45 10.35
C GLU A 67 -7.89 5.22 8.99
N ALA A 68 -8.09 6.12 8.02
CA ALA A 68 -7.44 6.04 6.72
C ALA A 68 -5.92 6.08 6.86
N ALA A 69 -5.40 6.97 7.71
CA ALA A 69 -3.97 7.06 7.97
C ALA A 69 -3.42 5.80 8.61
N SER A 70 -4.17 5.18 9.53
CA SER A 70 -3.79 3.90 10.14
C SER A 70 -3.62 2.81 9.08
N TYR A 71 -4.56 2.67 8.16
CA TYR A 71 -4.45 1.72 7.06
C TYR A 71 -3.30 2.07 6.12
N GLY A 72 -3.11 3.36 5.82
CA GLY A 72 -1.99 3.82 4.99
C GLY A 72 -0.64 3.50 5.61
N ILE A 73 -0.50 3.67 6.93
CA ILE A 73 0.70 3.33 7.68
C ILE A 73 0.96 1.82 7.58
N GLN A 74 -0.05 1.01 7.87
CA GLN A 74 0.07 -0.45 7.81
C GLN A 74 0.41 -0.94 6.41
N ALA A 75 -0.24 -0.37 5.39
CA ALA A 75 0.04 -0.71 4.00
C ALA A 75 1.50 -0.39 3.63
N THR A 76 1.97 0.79 4.00
CA THR A 76 3.34 1.21 3.70
C THR A 76 4.36 0.35 4.44
N GLU A 77 4.09 -0.01 5.70
CA GLU A 77 4.95 -0.91 6.46
C GLU A 77 5.05 -2.29 5.81
N SER A 78 3.93 -2.83 5.32
CA SER A 78 3.92 -4.10 4.60
C SER A 78 4.73 -4.02 3.30
N LEU A 79 4.62 -2.91 2.58
CA LEU A 79 5.40 -2.71 1.35
C LEU A 79 6.90 -2.61 1.65
N ILE A 80 7.28 -1.94 2.73
CA ILE A 80 8.66 -1.89 3.20
C ILE A 80 9.19 -3.29 3.48
N LYS A 81 8.40 -4.11 4.19
CA LYS A 81 8.76 -5.51 4.47
C LYS A 81 8.92 -6.31 3.19
N ALA A 82 8.04 -6.12 2.21
CA ALA A 82 8.13 -6.79 0.93
C ALA A 82 9.46 -6.47 0.23
N PHE A 83 9.83 -5.20 0.16
CA PHE A 83 11.09 -4.80 -0.48
C PHE A 83 12.32 -5.27 0.30
N LYS A 84 12.26 -5.31 1.62
CA LYS A 84 13.35 -5.87 2.44
C LYS A 84 13.55 -7.37 2.14
N THR A 85 12.46 -8.09 1.93
CA THR A 85 12.50 -9.52 1.63
C THR A 85 13.22 -9.80 0.31
N ASN A 86 13.02 -8.96 -0.71
CA ASN A 86 13.68 -9.14 -2.00
C ASN A 86 15.01 -8.39 -2.14
N GLY A 87 15.48 -7.74 -1.07
CA GLY A 87 16.76 -7.05 -1.05
C GLY A 87 16.80 -5.71 -1.76
N SER A 88 15.66 -5.19 -2.19
CA SER A 88 15.60 -3.89 -2.86
C SER A 88 15.75 -2.74 -1.86
N LYS A 89 16.70 -1.86 -2.09
CA LYS A 89 16.92 -0.68 -1.25
C LYS A 89 16.54 0.63 -1.95
N ALA A 90 16.33 0.58 -3.26
CA ALA A 90 16.15 1.78 -4.07
C ALA A 90 14.89 2.59 -3.70
N GLU A 91 13.83 1.91 -3.24
CA GLU A 91 12.55 2.53 -2.94
C GLU A 91 12.37 2.89 -1.46
N MET A 92 13.34 2.53 -0.60
CA MET A 92 13.19 2.68 0.85
C MET A 92 13.00 4.12 1.31
N GLU A 93 13.74 5.06 0.73
CA GLU A 93 13.61 6.48 1.09
C GLU A 93 12.23 7.02 0.74
N ASN A 94 11.71 6.66 -0.43
CA ASN A 94 10.39 7.07 -0.87
C ASN A 94 9.30 6.48 0.01
N LEU A 95 9.47 5.23 0.41
CA LEU A 95 8.51 4.55 1.30
C LEU A 95 8.52 5.16 2.69
N GLN A 96 9.69 5.51 3.22
CA GLN A 96 9.79 6.20 4.50
C GLN A 96 9.13 7.58 4.44
N ALA A 97 9.35 8.32 3.36
CA ALA A 97 8.70 9.61 3.15
C ALA A 97 7.16 9.46 3.10
N GLY A 98 6.67 8.43 2.42
CA GLY A 98 5.25 8.12 2.38
C GLY A 98 4.69 7.76 3.75
N LEU A 99 5.43 6.98 4.52
CA LEU A 99 5.07 6.60 5.88
C LEU A 99 4.96 7.84 6.78
N ASP A 100 5.91 8.76 6.67
CA ASP A 100 5.91 10.00 7.44
C ASP A 100 4.70 10.87 7.08
N LYS A 101 4.31 10.92 5.82
CA LYS A 101 3.12 11.66 5.39
C LYS A 101 1.84 11.08 5.97
N TRP A 102 1.73 9.75 6.02
CA TRP A 102 0.58 9.10 6.67
C TRP A 102 0.53 9.41 8.15
N ARG A 103 1.68 9.42 8.82
CA ARG A 103 1.77 9.79 10.24
C ARG A 103 1.36 11.23 10.47
N GLU A 104 1.78 12.15 9.62
CA GLU A 104 1.36 13.53 9.66
C GLU A 104 -0.15 13.66 9.52
N LEU A 105 -0.73 12.93 8.58
CA LEU A 105 -2.18 12.92 8.38
C LEU A 105 -2.91 12.41 9.61
N ARG A 106 -2.40 11.34 10.21
CA ARG A 106 -2.96 10.78 11.46
C ARG A 106 -2.95 11.81 12.59
N ASP A 107 -1.85 12.53 12.72
CA ASP A 107 -1.62 13.43 13.84
C ASP A 107 -2.21 14.82 13.61
N TYR A 108 -2.64 15.13 12.40
CA TYR A 108 -3.21 16.41 12.02
C TYR A 108 -4.52 16.73 12.75
N CYS A 109 -5.30 15.74 13.04
CA CYS A 109 -6.50 15.86 13.85
C CYS A 109 -6.15 15.58 15.31
#